data_307b185e9cae9f35828809003c110bdb
#
_entry.id   307b185e9cae9f35828809003c110bdb
#
_cell.length_a   1.000
_cell.length_b   1.000
_cell.length_c   1.000
_cell.angle_alpha   90.00
_cell.angle_beta   90.00
_cell.angle_gamma   90.00
#
_symmetry.space_group_name_H-M   'P 1'
#
loop_
_entity.id
_entity.type
_entity.pdbx_description
1 polymer ?
#
loop_
_entity_poly.entity_id
_entity_poly.type
_entity_poly.pdbx_seq_one_letter_code
_entity_poly.pdbx_strand_id
1 'polypeptide(L)'
;MRNAREGTRQRSVHIGLPAALLALVAAMVVAGCGGSDDSATGSSGGNVDIVAYSTPETVYTDSLEPAFEATSDGGGVGFSGSFGASGDQRRAVEAGQPASLVHFAQGGDMIALEEAGQVAPNWDQNKYKGIGQESVVVLAVRKGNPEGIKSFDDLLTKDVEVITPNPLSSGGARWNVMALYGSQLHEGKSEKEALDAVKTVLEKTIVQPGSARDALAAFTQGEGDVLLAYENEAIKAEEEGEDVEYVVPPSTIRIETPIAVTKDAADSAQSFLDFIWSDEGQQIWSDNGYRPVNQALLDEQKFPVPQDLFDIAEFGGWEKVTDEFFDEESGKVAAIEKELGVPTE
;
A
#
# COMPACT_ATOMS: atom_id res chain seq x y z
N MET A 1 51.23 -49.85 -2.37
CA MET A 1 52.57 -49.32 -2.01
C MET A 1 52.39 -47.93 -1.39
N ARG A 2 52.75 -47.88 -0.12
CA ARG A 2 53.30 -46.74 0.66
C ARG A 2 52.50 -45.40 0.63
N ASN A 3 51.80 -45.05 1.73
CA ASN A 3 52.28 -44.49 3.01
C ASN A 3 52.96 -43.12 2.90
N ALA A 4 52.38 -42.08 3.51
CA ALA A 4 52.73 -41.42 4.81
C ALA A 4 51.88 -40.14 4.93
N ARG A 5 51.09 -39.88 5.90
CA ARG A 5 51.21 -39.53 7.32
C ARG A 5 52.06 -38.27 7.61
N GLU A 6 51.42 -37.45 8.46
CA GLU A 6 51.94 -36.49 9.44
C GLU A 6 51.88 -35.03 9.02
N GLY A 7 51.48 -34.07 9.84
CA GLY A 7 51.19 -34.03 11.26
C GLY A 7 50.73 -32.65 11.75
N THR A 8 50.10 -32.74 12.84
CA THR A 8 49.58 -31.78 13.78
C THR A 8 50.55 -30.62 14.14
N ARG A 9 50.02 -29.40 14.34
CA ARG A 9 50.47 -28.53 15.45
C ARG A 9 49.39 -27.53 15.84
N GLN A 10 48.75 -27.78 16.99
CA GLN A 10 48.15 -26.80 17.89
C GLN A 10 49.23 -25.86 18.44
N ARG A 11 48.91 -24.59 18.53
CA ARG A 11 49.51 -23.68 19.52
C ARG A 11 48.42 -22.83 20.16
N SER A 12 48.04 -23.23 21.37
CA SER A 12 47.42 -22.41 22.39
C SER A 12 48.46 -21.47 22.99
N VAL A 13 48.08 -20.20 23.12
CA VAL A 13 48.79 -19.27 24.05
C VAL A 13 47.72 -18.61 24.91
N HIS A 14 47.75 -18.99 26.18
CA HIS A 14 47.15 -18.29 27.31
C HIS A 14 48.05 -17.15 27.76
N ILE A 15 47.43 -16.25 28.57
CA ILE A 15 47.99 -15.23 29.48
C ILE A 15 47.35 -13.86 29.12
N GLY A 16 46.71 -13.10 29.98
CA GLY A 16 46.43 -13.14 31.41
C GLY A 16 45.74 -11.82 31.74
N LEU A 17 44.73 -11.82 32.60
CA LEU A 17 44.22 -10.62 33.26
C LEU A 17 45.28 -10.00 34.20
N PRO A 18 45.18 -8.70 34.47
CA PRO A 18 44.93 -8.35 35.85
C PRO A 18 43.80 -7.31 36.09
N ALA A 19 43.27 -7.43 37.26
CA ALA A 19 42.16 -6.73 37.89
C ALA A 19 42.55 -5.33 38.43
N ALA A 20 41.46 -4.58 38.65
CA ALA A 20 41.22 -3.56 39.68
C ALA A 20 41.89 -2.20 39.56
N LEU A 21 41.04 -1.17 39.50
CA LEU A 21 41.08 -0.05 40.45
C LEU A 21 39.74 0.69 40.50
N LEU A 22 39.10 0.62 41.67
CA LEU A 22 38.02 1.51 42.10
C LEU A 22 38.57 2.91 42.30
N ALA A 23 37.86 3.94 41.86
CA ALA A 23 37.97 5.29 42.43
C ALA A 23 36.61 5.96 42.47
N LEU A 24 36.11 6.11 43.68
CA LEU A 24 34.99 6.92 44.12
C LEU A 24 35.40 8.41 44.07
N VAL A 25 34.60 9.30 43.44
CA VAL A 25 34.62 10.73 43.79
C VAL A 25 33.21 11.32 43.73
N ALA A 26 32.89 11.89 44.82
CA ALA A 26 31.78 12.58 45.39
C ALA A 26 31.03 13.62 44.54
N ALA A 27 29.78 13.81 44.99
CA ALA A 27 28.81 14.82 44.62
C ALA A 27 29.31 16.26 44.78
N MET A 28 28.89 17.14 43.84
CA MET A 28 28.69 18.56 44.12
C MET A 28 27.31 19.01 43.62
N VAL A 29 26.44 19.27 44.58
CA VAL A 29 25.22 20.00 44.43
C VAL A 29 25.59 21.48 44.31
N VAL A 30 25.25 22.14 43.21
CA VAL A 30 25.19 23.59 43.15
C VAL A 30 23.72 23.97 42.78
N ALA A 31 23.00 24.41 43.77
CA ALA A 31 21.77 25.16 43.63
C ALA A 31 22.10 26.54 43.06
N GLY A 32 21.58 26.83 41.89
CA GLY A 32 21.61 28.17 41.27
C GLY A 32 20.20 28.51 40.83
N CYS A 33 19.45 29.25 41.70
CA CYS A 33 18.27 29.99 41.30
C CYS A 33 18.70 31.15 40.42
N GLY A 34 18.10 31.24 39.21
CA GLY A 34 18.18 32.43 38.38
C GLY A 34 17.02 32.32 37.35
N GLY A 35 15.93 33.01 37.64
CA GLY A 35 14.80 33.08 36.71
C GLY A 35 15.16 33.88 35.47
N SER A 36 14.76 33.40 34.33
CA SER A 36 14.50 34.19 33.13
C SER A 36 13.32 33.50 32.44
N ASP A 37 12.18 34.14 32.45
CA ASP A 37 11.05 33.81 31.60
C ASP A 37 11.48 33.98 30.14
N ASP A 38 11.98 32.95 29.54
CA ASP A 38 11.91 32.79 28.10
C ASP A 38 10.76 31.82 27.84
N SER A 39 9.63 32.41 27.49
CA SER A 39 8.53 31.70 26.84
C SER A 39 9.03 31.22 25.49
N ALA A 40 9.78 30.12 25.49
CA ALA A 40 9.90 29.31 24.32
C ALA A 40 8.51 28.70 24.10
N THR A 41 7.73 29.30 23.20
CA THR A 41 6.68 28.61 22.51
C THR A 41 7.35 27.50 21.72
N GLY A 42 7.71 26.43 22.41
CA GLY A 42 8.08 25.18 21.77
C GLY A 42 6.83 24.67 21.05
N SER A 43 6.85 24.74 19.75
CA SER A 43 5.98 23.94 18.92
C SER A 43 6.15 22.50 19.40
N SER A 44 5.13 21.96 20.03
CA SER A 44 5.07 20.55 20.39
C SER A 44 4.81 19.76 19.10
N GLY A 45 5.80 19.69 18.23
CA GLY A 45 5.79 18.81 17.07
C GLY A 45 5.75 17.38 17.56
N GLY A 46 4.58 16.75 17.51
CA GLY A 46 4.43 15.32 17.75
C GLY A 46 5.09 14.52 16.63
N ASN A 47 5.21 13.21 16.80
CA ASN A 47 5.55 12.30 15.71
C ASN A 47 4.27 11.74 15.09
N VAL A 48 4.23 11.59 13.76
CA VAL A 48 3.17 10.92 13.02
C VAL A 48 3.72 9.60 12.49
N ASP A 49 3.26 8.50 13.09
CA ASP A 49 3.60 7.16 12.66
C ASP A 49 2.59 6.71 11.59
N ILE A 50 3.05 6.62 10.34
CA ILE A 50 2.23 6.26 9.18
C ILE A 50 2.34 4.76 8.97
N VAL A 51 1.21 4.05 8.93
CA VAL A 51 1.15 2.65 8.51
C VAL A 51 0.25 2.57 7.28
N ALA A 52 0.84 2.24 6.12
CA ALA A 52 0.14 2.34 4.86
C ALA A 52 0.46 1.20 3.88
N TYR A 53 -0.41 1.05 2.88
CA TYR A 53 -0.12 0.17 1.77
C TYR A 53 1.08 0.67 0.95
N SER A 54 1.65 -0.18 0.08
CA SER A 54 3.00 0.03 -0.48
C SER A 54 3.11 1.18 -1.48
N THR A 55 2.07 1.44 -2.29
CA THR A 55 2.21 2.31 -3.46
C THR A 55 2.41 3.80 -3.15
N PRO A 56 1.81 4.40 -2.09
CA PRO A 56 1.95 5.82 -1.82
C PRO A 56 3.24 6.22 -1.05
N GLU A 57 4.13 5.29 -0.73
CA GLU A 57 5.33 5.56 0.08
C GLU A 57 6.10 6.80 -0.39
N THR A 58 6.48 6.85 -1.69
CA THR A 58 7.24 7.97 -2.24
C THR A 58 6.45 9.29 -2.24
N VAL A 59 5.12 9.23 -2.34
CA VAL A 59 4.29 10.44 -2.26
C VAL A 59 4.29 11.00 -0.85
N TYR A 60 4.23 10.12 0.16
CA TYR A 60 4.37 10.54 1.55
C TYR A 60 5.74 11.16 1.80
N THR A 61 6.81 10.40 1.56
CA THR A 61 8.16 10.79 1.97
C THR A 61 8.73 11.98 1.17
N ASP A 62 8.42 12.04 -0.13
CA ASP A 62 9.06 13.00 -1.02
C ASP A 62 8.21 14.26 -1.27
N SER A 63 6.91 14.21 -0.92
CA SER A 63 5.98 15.28 -1.27
C SER A 63 5.08 15.74 -0.12
N LEU A 64 4.25 14.85 0.46
CA LEU A 64 3.26 15.25 1.47
C LEU A 64 3.90 15.65 2.80
N GLU A 65 4.83 14.85 3.32
CA GLU A 65 5.52 15.12 4.57
C GLU A 65 6.29 16.45 4.49
N PRO A 66 7.17 16.69 3.48
CA PRO A 66 7.87 17.97 3.38
C PRO A 66 6.95 19.17 3.15
N ALA A 67 5.86 19.01 2.40
CA ALA A 67 4.90 20.08 2.17
C ALA A 67 4.15 20.43 3.47
N PHE A 68 3.73 19.43 4.24
CA PHE A 68 3.10 19.65 5.54
C PHE A 68 4.05 20.31 6.55
N GLU A 69 5.31 19.83 6.65
CA GLU A 69 6.33 20.43 7.52
C GLU A 69 6.57 21.90 7.24
N ALA A 70 6.34 22.35 6.00
CA ALA A 70 6.47 23.76 5.62
C ALA A 70 5.28 24.63 6.07
N THR A 71 4.17 24.03 6.51
CA THR A 71 2.99 24.75 7.04
C THR A 71 3.18 25.19 8.49
N SER A 72 2.30 26.06 8.97
CA SER A 72 2.28 26.46 10.40
C SER A 72 1.96 25.29 11.33
N ASP A 73 1.14 24.35 10.89
CA ASP A 73 0.65 23.21 11.70
C ASP A 73 1.62 22.03 11.67
N GLY A 74 2.41 21.92 10.59
CA GLY A 74 3.42 20.89 10.41
C GLY A 74 4.81 21.21 10.94
N GLY A 75 5.07 22.50 11.27
CA GLY A 75 6.40 22.92 11.71
C GLY A 75 6.87 22.19 12.97
N GLY A 76 7.93 21.36 12.82
CA GLY A 76 8.51 20.54 13.89
C GLY A 76 7.80 19.20 14.15
N VAL A 77 6.87 18.79 13.31
CA VAL A 77 6.32 17.43 13.30
C VAL A 77 7.35 16.50 12.66
N GLY A 78 7.60 15.36 13.29
CA GLY A 78 8.42 14.29 12.71
C GLY A 78 7.53 13.20 12.12
N PHE A 79 8.08 12.42 11.19
CA PHE A 79 7.37 11.30 10.56
C PHE A 79 8.15 10.00 10.70
N SER A 80 7.44 8.89 10.80
CA SER A 80 7.96 7.56 10.58
C SER A 80 6.93 6.77 9.76
N GLY A 81 7.40 5.95 8.81
CA GLY A 81 6.55 5.22 7.88
C GLY A 81 6.79 3.72 7.90
N SER A 82 5.72 2.94 7.79
CA SER A 82 5.74 1.51 7.49
C SER A 82 4.83 1.26 6.30
N PHE A 83 5.42 0.80 5.20
CA PHE A 83 4.73 0.63 3.93
C PHE A 83 4.88 -0.82 3.44
N GLY A 84 3.80 -1.44 3.02
CA GLY A 84 3.81 -2.85 2.61
C GLY A 84 2.48 -3.34 2.05
N ALA A 85 2.29 -4.65 1.99
CA ALA A 85 1.00 -5.21 1.61
C ALA A 85 -0.09 -4.75 2.60
N SER A 86 -1.22 -4.26 2.08
CA SER A 86 -2.27 -3.61 2.89
C SER A 86 -2.77 -4.49 4.04
N GLY A 87 -3.06 -5.77 3.76
CA GLY A 87 -3.49 -6.73 4.77
C GLY A 87 -2.41 -7.01 5.83
N ASP A 88 -1.11 -7.04 5.44
CA ASP A 88 0.00 -7.22 6.39
C ASP A 88 0.13 -6.00 7.31
N GLN A 89 0.02 -4.79 6.74
CA GLN A 89 0.07 -3.56 7.52
C GLN A 89 -1.10 -3.47 8.51
N ARG A 90 -2.32 -3.84 8.09
CA ARG A 90 -3.47 -3.94 8.99
C ARG A 90 -3.19 -4.91 10.14
N ARG A 91 -2.75 -6.15 9.83
CA ARG A 91 -2.42 -7.14 10.87
C ARG A 91 -1.31 -6.68 11.81
N ALA A 92 -0.33 -5.95 11.32
CA ALA A 92 0.73 -5.37 12.15
C ALA A 92 0.18 -4.35 13.16
N VAL A 93 -0.74 -3.47 12.72
CA VAL A 93 -1.41 -2.51 13.61
C VAL A 93 -2.27 -3.24 14.64
N GLU A 94 -3.04 -4.26 14.25
CA GLU A 94 -3.81 -5.11 15.17
C GLU A 94 -2.92 -5.81 16.21
N ALA A 95 -1.71 -6.22 15.80
CA ALA A 95 -0.71 -6.82 16.68
C ALA A 95 0.02 -5.82 17.57
N GLY A 96 -0.29 -4.53 17.48
CA GLY A 96 0.26 -3.47 18.35
C GLY A 96 1.41 -2.67 17.75
N GLN A 97 1.63 -2.71 16.42
CA GLN A 97 2.54 -1.76 15.77
C GLN A 97 2.04 -0.33 16.00
N PRO A 98 2.87 0.59 16.49
CA PRO A 98 2.49 1.99 16.62
C PRO A 98 2.02 2.58 15.27
N ALA A 99 0.88 3.24 15.29
CA ALA A 99 0.31 3.94 14.15
C ALA A 99 -0.49 5.15 14.64
N SER A 100 -0.24 6.31 14.07
CA SER A 100 -1.04 7.52 14.26
C SER A 100 -1.98 7.77 13.07
N LEU A 101 -1.53 7.39 11.88
CA LEU A 101 -2.25 7.47 10.63
C LEU A 101 -2.20 6.12 9.94
N VAL A 102 -3.35 5.61 9.54
CA VAL A 102 -3.47 4.37 8.76
C VAL A 102 -4.06 4.68 7.40
N HIS A 103 -3.49 4.10 6.33
CA HIS A 103 -3.92 4.30 4.96
C HIS A 103 -3.85 2.99 4.19
N PHE A 104 -4.99 2.41 3.88
CA PHE A 104 -5.08 1.09 3.28
C PHE A 104 -5.52 1.11 1.83
N ALA A 105 -5.18 0.05 1.12
CA ALA A 105 -5.54 -0.10 -0.29
C ALA A 105 -7.04 -0.29 -0.50
N GLN A 106 -7.79 -0.75 0.51
CA GLN A 106 -9.21 -1.06 0.38
C GLN A 106 -9.95 -1.00 1.74
N GLY A 107 -11.29 -0.83 1.66
CA GLY A 107 -12.14 -0.56 2.83
C GLY A 107 -12.22 -1.68 3.86
N GLY A 108 -12.09 -2.95 3.45
CA GLY A 108 -12.16 -4.08 4.39
C GLY A 108 -11.05 -4.06 5.45
N ASP A 109 -9.85 -3.58 5.10
CA ASP A 109 -8.77 -3.42 6.07
C ASP A 109 -9.07 -2.32 7.10
N MET A 110 -9.74 -1.24 6.68
CA MET A 110 -10.16 -0.16 7.59
C MET A 110 -11.31 -0.60 8.50
N ILE A 111 -12.29 -1.33 7.96
CA ILE A 111 -13.41 -1.91 8.71
C ILE A 111 -12.88 -2.84 9.80
N ALA A 112 -11.91 -3.70 9.48
CA ALA A 112 -11.30 -4.59 10.47
C ALA A 112 -10.63 -3.81 11.63
N LEU A 113 -9.93 -2.69 11.37
CA LEU A 113 -9.38 -1.85 12.44
C LEU A 113 -10.45 -1.10 13.25
N GLU A 114 -11.57 -0.74 12.63
CA GLU A 114 -12.72 -0.19 13.33
C GLU A 114 -13.30 -1.23 14.30
N GLU A 115 -13.52 -2.46 13.84
CA GLU A 115 -14.00 -3.58 14.65
C GLU A 115 -13.04 -3.94 15.79
N ALA A 116 -11.72 -3.88 15.53
CA ALA A 116 -10.69 -4.02 16.56
C ALA A 116 -10.63 -2.82 17.53
N GLY A 117 -11.41 -1.78 17.28
CA GLY A 117 -11.50 -0.59 18.12
C GLY A 117 -10.30 0.35 18.03
N GLN A 118 -9.48 0.25 17.01
CA GLN A 118 -8.28 1.07 16.83
C GLN A 118 -8.53 2.33 16.00
N VAL A 119 -9.57 2.32 15.17
CA VAL A 119 -10.08 3.48 14.43
C VAL A 119 -11.49 3.82 14.92
N ALA A 120 -11.87 5.09 14.87
CA ALA A 120 -13.20 5.52 15.32
C ALA A 120 -14.29 5.13 14.31
N PRO A 121 -15.53 4.76 14.75
CA PRO A 121 -16.60 4.28 13.85
C PRO A 121 -17.20 5.39 12.96
N ASN A 122 -16.68 6.58 13.01
CA ASN A 122 -17.06 7.71 12.16
C ASN A 122 -15.94 8.19 11.26
N TRP A 123 -14.94 7.34 11.00
CA TRP A 123 -13.80 7.67 10.16
C TRP A 123 -14.21 8.05 8.72
N ASP A 124 -15.31 7.53 8.24
CA ASP A 124 -15.87 7.73 6.89
C ASP A 124 -16.93 8.86 6.80
N GLN A 125 -17.20 9.58 7.91
CA GLN A 125 -18.30 10.55 7.96
C GLN A 125 -17.92 11.96 7.50
N ASN A 126 -16.74 12.15 6.93
CA ASN A 126 -16.36 13.41 6.31
C ASN A 126 -16.91 13.53 4.87
N LYS A 127 -16.68 14.69 4.23
CA LYS A 127 -17.16 14.97 2.85
C LYS A 127 -16.59 14.02 1.80
N TYR A 128 -15.46 13.36 2.08
CA TYR A 128 -14.78 12.42 1.21
C TYR A 128 -14.95 10.95 1.65
N LYS A 129 -15.83 10.68 2.60
CA LYS A 129 -16.12 9.32 3.11
C LYS A 129 -14.88 8.57 3.59
N GLY A 130 -13.94 9.30 4.20
CA GLY A 130 -12.69 8.69 4.66
C GLY A 130 -11.71 8.30 3.54
N ILE A 131 -11.96 8.66 2.30
CA ILE A 131 -11.09 8.32 1.17
C ILE A 131 -9.99 9.38 1.02
N GLY A 132 -8.73 8.93 0.96
CA GLY A 132 -7.57 9.81 0.80
C GLY A 132 -7.38 10.26 -0.65
N GLN A 133 -7.43 9.31 -1.57
CA GLN A 133 -7.38 9.51 -3.02
C GLN A 133 -8.00 8.32 -3.73
N GLU A 134 -8.18 8.45 -5.04
CA GLU A 134 -8.74 7.43 -5.91
C GLU A 134 -7.74 6.99 -6.99
N SER A 135 -8.05 5.89 -7.67
CA SER A 135 -7.38 5.40 -8.86
C SER A 135 -8.37 4.55 -9.68
N VAL A 136 -7.90 3.87 -10.71
CA VAL A 136 -8.63 2.81 -11.41
C VAL A 136 -7.69 1.64 -11.67
N VAL A 137 -8.26 0.44 -11.86
CA VAL A 137 -7.46 -0.70 -12.31
C VAL A 137 -7.18 -0.54 -13.80
N VAL A 138 -5.91 -0.69 -14.17
CA VAL A 138 -5.40 -0.64 -15.54
C VAL A 138 -4.62 -1.91 -15.88
N LEU A 139 -4.36 -2.08 -17.17
CA LEU A 139 -3.46 -3.11 -17.70
C LEU A 139 -2.16 -2.43 -18.11
N ALA A 140 -1.12 -2.54 -17.27
CA ALA A 140 0.23 -2.13 -17.65
C ALA A 140 0.79 -3.16 -18.63
N VAL A 141 1.34 -2.71 -19.73
CA VAL A 141 1.81 -3.52 -20.86
C VAL A 141 3.24 -3.12 -21.24
N ARG A 142 3.92 -3.96 -21.95
CA ARG A 142 5.23 -3.62 -22.52
C ARG A 142 5.10 -2.46 -23.49
N LYS A 143 6.12 -1.63 -23.58
CA LYS A 143 6.14 -0.47 -24.47
C LYS A 143 5.81 -0.84 -25.92
N GLY A 144 4.92 -0.07 -26.53
CA GLY A 144 4.39 -0.34 -27.87
C GLY A 144 3.31 -1.42 -27.91
N ASN A 145 2.89 -1.95 -26.75
CA ASN A 145 1.83 -2.93 -26.60
C ASN A 145 1.90 -4.08 -27.64
N PRO A 146 2.99 -4.86 -27.65
CA PRO A 146 3.24 -5.87 -28.69
C PRO A 146 2.14 -6.93 -28.77
N GLU A 147 1.52 -7.27 -27.63
CA GLU A 147 0.43 -8.23 -27.54
C GLU A 147 -0.94 -7.63 -27.92
N GLY A 148 -1.01 -6.31 -28.14
CA GLY A 148 -2.22 -5.60 -28.55
C GLY A 148 -3.36 -5.74 -27.54
N ILE A 149 -3.04 -5.63 -26.24
CA ILE A 149 -3.99 -5.71 -25.11
C ILE A 149 -4.84 -4.45 -25.08
N LYS A 150 -6.16 -4.60 -24.94
CA LYS A 150 -7.12 -3.48 -24.92
C LYS A 150 -8.18 -3.60 -23.84
N SER A 151 -8.40 -4.80 -23.33
CA SER A 151 -9.45 -5.10 -22.34
C SER A 151 -9.08 -6.32 -21.52
N PHE A 152 -9.83 -6.61 -20.47
CA PHE A 152 -9.70 -7.84 -19.70
C PHE A 152 -9.98 -9.10 -20.55
N ASP A 153 -10.81 -9.02 -21.56
CA ASP A 153 -11.08 -10.16 -22.48
C ASP A 153 -9.85 -10.59 -23.25
N ASP A 154 -8.94 -9.68 -23.54
CA ASP A 154 -7.67 -10.04 -24.18
C ASP A 154 -6.84 -10.96 -23.29
N LEU A 155 -6.91 -10.81 -21.94
CA LEU A 155 -6.22 -11.70 -21.01
C LEU A 155 -6.82 -13.12 -21.04
N LEU A 156 -8.09 -13.26 -21.35
CA LEU A 156 -8.78 -14.55 -21.42
C LEU A 156 -8.44 -15.28 -22.73
N THR A 157 -8.33 -14.54 -23.82
CA THR A 157 -8.29 -15.10 -25.19
C THR A 157 -6.90 -15.18 -25.79
N LYS A 158 -5.96 -14.35 -25.36
CA LYS A 158 -4.58 -14.32 -25.84
C LYS A 158 -3.66 -15.19 -24.99
N ASP A 159 -2.58 -15.65 -25.58
CA ASP A 159 -1.51 -16.39 -24.89
C ASP A 159 -0.52 -15.39 -24.31
N VAL A 160 -0.80 -14.90 -23.11
CA VAL A 160 -0.02 -13.88 -22.40
C VAL A 160 0.28 -14.31 -20.97
N GLU A 161 1.46 -13.94 -20.49
CA GLU A 161 1.87 -14.10 -19.09
C GLU A 161 1.43 -12.91 -18.26
N VAL A 162 0.65 -13.16 -17.23
CA VAL A 162 0.08 -12.12 -16.36
C VAL A 162 0.88 -12.01 -15.07
N ILE A 163 0.98 -10.78 -14.54
CA ILE A 163 1.43 -10.49 -13.17
C ILE A 163 0.30 -9.78 -12.43
N THR A 164 0.05 -10.20 -11.22
CA THR A 164 -0.79 -9.51 -10.24
C THR A 164 -0.29 -9.85 -8.84
N PRO A 165 -0.37 -8.95 -7.86
CA PRO A 165 -0.01 -9.32 -6.50
C PRO A 165 -0.97 -10.38 -5.93
N ASN A 166 -0.60 -11.01 -4.82
CA ASN A 166 -1.43 -12.01 -4.17
C ASN A 166 -2.67 -11.36 -3.52
N PRO A 167 -3.91 -11.76 -3.88
CA PRO A 167 -5.13 -11.13 -3.38
C PRO A 167 -5.42 -11.44 -1.89
N LEU A 168 -4.72 -12.37 -1.28
CA LEU A 168 -4.88 -12.68 0.14
C LEU A 168 -4.03 -11.77 1.05
N SER A 169 -2.93 -11.21 0.52
CA SER A 169 -2.09 -10.23 1.25
C SER A 169 -2.27 -8.80 0.73
N SER A 170 -2.39 -8.61 -0.58
CA SER A 170 -2.44 -7.31 -1.24
C SER A 170 -3.87 -6.82 -1.45
N GLY A 171 -4.23 -5.69 -0.83
CA GLY A 171 -5.49 -5.01 -1.13
C GLY A 171 -5.57 -4.55 -2.59
N GLY A 172 -4.43 -4.22 -3.22
CA GLY A 172 -4.35 -3.89 -4.64
C GLY A 172 -4.80 -5.04 -5.54
N ALA A 173 -4.38 -6.26 -5.22
CA ALA A 173 -4.80 -7.45 -5.95
C ALA A 173 -6.30 -7.74 -5.82
N ARG A 174 -6.90 -7.40 -4.67
CA ARG A 174 -8.36 -7.51 -4.50
C ARG A 174 -9.10 -6.60 -5.47
N TRP A 175 -8.62 -5.38 -5.68
CA TRP A 175 -9.16 -4.49 -6.71
C TRP A 175 -8.99 -5.06 -8.11
N ASN A 176 -7.83 -5.66 -8.43
CA ASN A 176 -7.57 -6.29 -9.73
C ASN A 176 -8.58 -7.42 -10.02
N VAL A 177 -8.82 -8.28 -9.03
CA VAL A 177 -9.82 -9.35 -9.11
C VAL A 177 -11.23 -8.78 -9.31
N MET A 178 -11.62 -7.78 -8.52
CA MET A 178 -12.96 -7.19 -8.61
C MET A 178 -13.15 -6.40 -9.91
N ALA A 179 -12.11 -5.79 -10.47
CA ALA A 179 -12.14 -5.14 -11.77
C ALA A 179 -12.46 -6.14 -12.89
N LEU A 180 -11.74 -7.25 -12.92
CA LEU A 180 -11.97 -8.31 -13.89
C LEU A 180 -13.37 -8.94 -13.71
N TYR A 181 -13.70 -9.34 -12.48
CA TYR A 181 -14.99 -9.94 -12.15
C TYR A 181 -16.15 -9.02 -12.53
N GLY A 182 -16.10 -7.76 -12.11
CA GLY A 182 -17.12 -6.77 -12.39
C GLY A 182 -17.25 -6.47 -13.89
N SER A 183 -16.13 -6.34 -14.62
CA SER A 183 -16.18 -6.11 -16.06
C SER A 183 -16.93 -7.22 -16.80
N GLN A 184 -16.76 -8.48 -16.40
CA GLN A 184 -17.47 -9.61 -16.99
C GLN A 184 -18.97 -9.57 -16.70
N LEU A 185 -19.37 -9.17 -15.48
CA LEU A 185 -20.80 -8.99 -15.16
C LEU A 185 -21.41 -7.85 -15.96
N HIS A 186 -20.70 -6.74 -16.14
CA HIS A 186 -21.16 -5.59 -16.93
C HIS A 186 -21.28 -5.91 -18.44
N GLU A 187 -20.55 -6.92 -18.90
CA GLU A 187 -20.74 -7.50 -20.23
C GLU A 187 -21.94 -8.48 -20.32
N GLY A 188 -22.63 -8.69 -19.22
CA GLY A 188 -23.81 -9.57 -19.15
C GLY A 188 -23.51 -11.05 -18.93
N LYS A 189 -22.28 -11.38 -18.52
CA LYS A 189 -21.93 -12.75 -18.11
C LYS A 189 -22.59 -13.09 -16.76
N SER A 190 -22.77 -14.36 -16.49
CA SER A 190 -23.19 -14.85 -15.18
C SER A 190 -22.03 -14.76 -14.16
N GLU A 191 -22.37 -14.76 -12.87
CA GLU A 191 -21.37 -14.83 -11.77
C GLU A 191 -20.39 -15.99 -11.96
N LYS A 192 -20.88 -17.14 -12.41
CA LYS A 192 -20.01 -18.30 -12.66
C LYS A 192 -19.01 -18.00 -13.78
N GLU A 193 -19.46 -17.44 -14.91
CA GLU A 193 -18.56 -17.09 -16.02
C GLU A 193 -17.56 -16.02 -15.61
N ALA A 194 -17.96 -15.06 -14.79
CA ALA A 194 -17.07 -14.04 -14.25
C ALA A 194 -16.01 -14.64 -13.30
N LEU A 195 -16.37 -15.62 -12.46
CA LEU A 195 -15.41 -16.35 -11.62
C LEU A 195 -14.50 -17.26 -12.46
N ASP A 196 -15.02 -17.92 -13.49
CA ASP A 196 -14.21 -18.70 -14.43
C ASP A 196 -13.18 -17.81 -15.15
N ALA A 197 -13.53 -16.56 -15.46
CA ALA A 197 -12.61 -15.57 -16.02
C ALA A 197 -11.50 -15.19 -15.02
N VAL A 198 -11.85 -14.92 -13.75
CA VAL A 198 -10.87 -14.69 -12.67
C VAL A 198 -9.91 -15.88 -12.57
N LYS A 199 -10.42 -17.10 -12.50
CA LYS A 199 -9.61 -18.32 -12.47
C LYS A 199 -8.66 -18.39 -13.66
N THR A 200 -9.15 -18.13 -14.87
CA THR A 200 -8.34 -18.18 -16.10
C THR A 200 -7.18 -17.18 -16.05
N VAL A 201 -7.39 -15.97 -15.54
CA VAL A 201 -6.31 -14.97 -15.40
C VAL A 201 -5.33 -15.39 -14.31
N LEU A 202 -5.79 -15.92 -13.18
CA LEU A 202 -4.91 -16.45 -12.13
C LEU A 202 -4.11 -17.68 -12.60
N GLU A 203 -4.66 -18.54 -13.46
CA GLU A 203 -3.91 -19.64 -14.10
C GLU A 203 -2.79 -19.15 -15.03
N LYS A 204 -2.95 -17.96 -15.64
CA LYS A 204 -1.91 -17.33 -16.48
C LYS A 204 -0.95 -16.46 -15.68
N THR A 205 -1.19 -16.29 -14.39
CA THR A 205 -0.35 -15.47 -13.52
C THR A 205 0.92 -16.24 -13.16
N ILE A 206 2.06 -15.76 -13.68
CA ILE A 206 3.36 -16.42 -13.48
C ILE A 206 4.05 -16.01 -12.18
N VAL A 207 3.71 -14.83 -11.64
CA VAL A 207 4.25 -14.28 -10.39
C VAL A 207 3.14 -13.58 -9.63
N GLN A 208 3.03 -13.88 -8.33
CA GLN A 208 2.10 -13.24 -7.39
C GLN A 208 2.87 -12.70 -6.17
N PRO A 209 3.55 -11.56 -6.28
CA PRO A 209 4.23 -10.95 -5.14
C PRO A 209 3.26 -10.51 -4.04
N GLY A 210 3.79 -10.33 -2.81
CA GLY A 210 2.98 -9.95 -1.66
C GLY A 210 2.36 -8.55 -1.75
N SER A 211 2.96 -7.63 -2.51
CA SER A 211 2.49 -6.24 -2.64
C SER A 211 2.41 -5.79 -4.10
N ALA A 212 1.64 -4.71 -4.35
CA ALA A 212 1.51 -4.11 -5.67
C ALA A 212 2.85 -3.53 -6.16
N ARG A 213 3.62 -2.88 -5.28
CA ARG A 213 4.95 -2.37 -5.60
C ARG A 213 5.92 -3.47 -6.05
N ASP A 214 5.92 -4.63 -5.36
CA ASP A 214 6.76 -5.76 -5.74
C ASP A 214 6.32 -6.35 -7.09
N ALA A 215 5.01 -6.33 -7.40
CA ALA A 215 4.49 -6.77 -8.69
C ALA A 215 4.93 -5.83 -9.82
N LEU A 216 4.90 -4.51 -9.62
CA LEU A 216 5.43 -3.54 -10.57
C LEU A 216 6.95 -3.73 -10.76
N ALA A 217 7.69 -3.95 -9.67
CA ALA A 217 9.12 -4.20 -9.74
C ALA A 217 9.45 -5.48 -10.55
N ALA A 218 8.72 -6.58 -10.37
CA ALA A 218 8.87 -7.77 -11.18
C ALA A 218 8.58 -7.50 -12.66
N PHE A 219 7.50 -6.76 -12.93
CA PHE A 219 7.15 -6.37 -14.29
C PHE A 219 8.24 -5.51 -14.94
N THR A 220 8.70 -4.42 -14.32
CA THR A 220 9.75 -3.55 -14.87
C THR A 220 11.09 -4.27 -15.05
N GLN A 221 11.37 -5.32 -14.26
CA GLN A 221 12.53 -6.20 -14.45
C GLN A 221 12.40 -7.18 -15.62
N GLY A 222 11.26 -7.20 -16.31
CA GLY A 222 11.07 -7.95 -17.54
C GLY A 222 10.23 -9.22 -17.40
N GLU A 223 9.61 -9.48 -16.25
CA GLU A 223 8.71 -10.63 -16.07
C GLU A 223 7.31 -10.32 -16.63
N GLY A 224 6.68 -11.31 -17.25
CA GLY A 224 5.33 -11.25 -17.81
C GLY A 224 5.12 -10.26 -18.95
N ASP A 225 3.96 -10.32 -19.55
CA ASP A 225 3.52 -9.47 -20.68
C ASP A 225 2.59 -8.35 -20.23
N VAL A 226 1.78 -8.64 -19.20
CA VAL A 226 0.74 -7.73 -18.67
C VAL A 226 0.75 -7.77 -17.15
N LEU A 227 0.73 -6.57 -16.53
CA LEU A 227 0.53 -6.39 -15.10
C LEU A 227 -0.85 -5.77 -14.86
N LEU A 228 -1.67 -6.37 -14.00
CA LEU A 228 -2.83 -5.68 -13.44
C LEU A 228 -2.33 -4.72 -12.34
N ALA A 229 -2.55 -3.43 -12.53
CA ALA A 229 -1.98 -2.39 -11.69
C ALA A 229 -3.00 -1.26 -11.39
N TYR A 230 -2.64 -0.40 -10.46
CA TYR A 230 -3.27 0.91 -10.31
C TYR A 230 -2.77 1.85 -11.42
N GLU A 231 -3.63 2.77 -11.87
CA GLU A 231 -3.26 3.76 -12.88
C GLU A 231 -2.06 4.61 -12.46
N ASN A 232 -2.02 5.07 -11.21
CA ASN A 232 -0.90 5.86 -10.68
C ASN A 232 0.44 5.13 -10.71
N GLU A 233 0.47 3.80 -10.52
CA GLU A 233 1.70 3.02 -10.62
C GLU A 233 2.21 2.94 -12.05
N ALA A 234 1.31 2.76 -13.01
CA ALA A 234 1.65 2.74 -14.42
C ALA A 234 2.12 4.12 -14.93
N ILE A 235 1.43 5.20 -14.52
CA ILE A 235 1.84 6.58 -14.80
C ILE A 235 3.26 6.83 -14.27
N LYS A 236 3.51 6.45 -13.01
CA LYS A 236 4.81 6.65 -12.38
C LYS A 236 5.93 5.89 -13.10
N ALA A 237 5.69 4.64 -13.49
CA ALA A 237 6.65 3.85 -14.25
C ALA A 237 6.98 4.50 -15.62
N GLU A 238 5.97 5.02 -16.34
CA GLU A 238 6.19 5.76 -17.59
C GLU A 238 7.02 7.03 -17.37
N GLU A 239 6.74 7.81 -16.31
CA GLU A 239 7.47 9.03 -15.97
C GLU A 239 8.93 8.76 -15.59
N GLU A 240 9.20 7.64 -14.92
CA GLU A 240 10.55 7.18 -14.57
C GLU A 240 11.31 6.61 -15.77
N GLY A 241 10.65 6.47 -16.91
CA GLY A 241 11.26 6.05 -18.18
C GLY A 241 11.38 4.54 -18.32
N GLU A 242 10.61 3.79 -17.56
CA GLU A 242 10.50 2.35 -17.72
C GLU A 242 9.86 1.99 -19.08
N ASP A 243 10.18 0.82 -19.61
CA ASP A 243 9.62 0.32 -20.87
C ASP A 243 8.19 -0.23 -20.68
N VAL A 244 7.32 0.61 -20.13
CA VAL A 244 5.92 0.34 -19.79
C VAL A 244 5.03 1.33 -20.51
N GLU A 245 3.85 0.90 -20.90
CA GLU A 245 2.66 1.69 -21.27
C GLU A 245 1.46 1.11 -20.53
N TYR A 246 0.36 1.84 -20.47
CA TYR A 246 -0.84 1.27 -19.87
C TYR A 246 -2.09 1.46 -20.71
N VAL A 247 -3.03 0.58 -20.50
CA VAL A 247 -4.36 0.58 -21.12
C VAL A 247 -5.39 0.70 -20.03
N VAL A 248 -6.24 1.71 -20.10
CA VAL A 248 -7.45 1.77 -19.28
C VAL A 248 -8.49 0.88 -19.94
N PRO A 249 -8.94 -0.23 -19.32
CA PRO A 249 -9.97 -1.08 -19.91
C PRO A 249 -11.27 -0.31 -20.14
N PRO A 250 -12.08 -0.67 -21.16
CA PRO A 250 -13.37 -0.03 -21.40
C PRO A 250 -14.30 -0.09 -20.19
N SER A 251 -14.27 -1.18 -19.44
CA SER A 251 -14.99 -1.36 -18.17
C SER A 251 -13.97 -1.68 -17.08
N THR A 252 -13.97 -0.92 -16.00
CA THR A 252 -13.05 -1.10 -14.87
C THR A 252 -13.63 -0.52 -13.58
N ILE A 253 -13.00 -0.84 -12.44
CA ILE A 253 -13.45 -0.42 -11.12
C ILE A 253 -12.74 0.85 -10.67
N ARG A 254 -13.49 1.72 -9.98
CA ARG A 254 -12.92 2.81 -9.19
C ARG A 254 -12.27 2.24 -7.94
N ILE A 255 -11.02 2.61 -7.73
CA ILE A 255 -10.26 2.32 -6.53
C ILE A 255 -10.43 3.48 -5.56
N GLU A 256 -10.87 3.18 -4.34
CA GLU A 256 -11.02 4.13 -3.24
C GLU A 256 -10.15 3.66 -2.08
N THR A 257 -9.17 4.47 -1.67
CA THR A 257 -8.22 4.11 -0.61
C THR A 257 -8.55 4.83 0.68
N PRO A 258 -9.00 4.10 1.72
CA PRO A 258 -9.41 4.69 2.98
C PRO A 258 -8.22 5.12 3.83
N ILE A 259 -8.36 6.27 4.48
CA ILE A 259 -7.38 6.86 5.36
C ILE A 259 -8.04 7.36 6.65
N ALA A 260 -7.41 7.12 7.79
CA ALA A 260 -7.91 7.57 9.08
C ALA A 260 -6.79 7.76 10.09
N VAL A 261 -7.04 8.59 11.11
CA VAL A 261 -6.22 8.61 12.32
C VAL A 261 -6.66 7.51 13.27
N THR A 262 -5.72 6.94 14.00
CA THR A 262 -6.02 5.98 15.07
C THR A 262 -6.61 6.69 16.30
N LYS A 263 -7.27 5.96 17.20
CA LYS A 263 -7.93 6.56 18.37
C LYS A 263 -6.98 7.28 19.33
N ASP A 264 -5.74 6.80 19.42
CA ASP A 264 -4.74 7.32 20.35
C ASP A 264 -3.73 8.25 19.66
N ALA A 265 -4.04 8.68 18.42
CA ALA A 265 -3.19 9.58 17.66
C ALA A 265 -3.11 10.98 18.30
N ALA A 266 -1.94 11.60 18.19
CA ALA A 266 -1.75 12.99 18.57
C ALA A 266 -2.47 13.94 17.59
N ASP A 267 -2.74 15.17 18.04
CA ASP A 267 -3.40 16.20 17.21
C ASP A 267 -2.64 16.48 15.89
N SER A 268 -1.31 16.30 15.88
CA SER A 268 -0.49 16.42 14.66
C SER A 268 -0.90 15.44 13.55
N ALA A 269 -1.33 14.23 13.89
CA ALA A 269 -1.81 13.27 12.91
C ALA A 269 -3.15 13.71 12.28
N GLN A 270 -4.04 14.29 13.08
CA GLN A 270 -5.29 14.86 12.55
C GLN A 270 -5.00 16.07 11.65
N SER A 271 -4.10 16.95 12.06
CA SER A 271 -3.70 18.11 11.23
C SER A 271 -3.06 17.65 9.90
N PHE A 272 -2.27 16.58 9.92
CA PHE A 272 -1.71 16.00 8.70
C PHE A 272 -2.80 15.36 7.81
N LEU A 273 -3.75 14.66 8.40
CA LEU A 273 -4.89 14.11 7.66
C LEU A 273 -5.73 15.22 7.01
N ASP A 274 -5.97 16.32 7.74
CA ASP A 274 -6.69 17.48 7.21
C ASP A 274 -5.91 18.16 6.07
N PHE A 275 -4.57 18.20 6.16
CA PHE A 275 -3.70 18.66 5.07
C PHE A 275 -3.80 17.74 3.84
N ILE A 276 -3.79 16.42 4.02
CA ILE A 276 -3.97 15.45 2.92
C ILE A 276 -5.28 15.73 2.15
N TRP A 277 -6.35 16.14 2.84
CA TRP A 277 -7.62 16.49 2.21
C TRP A 277 -7.75 17.95 1.76
N SER A 278 -6.74 18.79 2.01
CA SER A 278 -6.71 20.15 1.48
C SER A 278 -6.53 20.19 -0.03
N ASP A 279 -6.78 21.35 -0.65
CA ASP A 279 -6.54 21.50 -2.09
C ASP A 279 -5.07 21.26 -2.46
N GLU A 280 -4.13 21.66 -1.58
CA GLU A 280 -2.69 21.42 -1.76
C GLU A 280 -2.35 19.94 -1.67
N GLY A 281 -2.82 19.23 -0.64
CA GLY A 281 -2.60 17.79 -0.49
C GLY A 281 -3.21 17.00 -1.65
N GLN A 282 -4.40 17.38 -2.09
CA GLN A 282 -5.05 16.73 -3.25
C GLN A 282 -4.34 17.04 -4.58
N GLN A 283 -3.74 18.23 -4.72
CA GLN A 283 -2.89 18.54 -5.87
C GLN A 283 -1.62 17.68 -5.87
N ILE A 284 -1.00 17.48 -4.70
CA ILE A 284 0.17 16.60 -4.56
C ILE A 284 -0.18 15.17 -5.00
N TRP A 285 -1.33 14.63 -4.58
CA TRP A 285 -1.79 13.32 -5.05
C TRP A 285 -1.94 13.29 -6.58
N SER A 286 -2.56 14.32 -7.15
CA SER A 286 -2.78 14.42 -8.60
C SER A 286 -1.47 14.52 -9.38
N ASP A 287 -0.50 15.29 -8.89
CA ASP A 287 0.82 15.45 -9.52
C ASP A 287 1.64 14.14 -9.49
N ASN A 288 1.25 13.19 -8.63
CA ASN A 288 1.83 11.85 -8.54
C ASN A 288 0.95 10.75 -9.17
N GLY A 289 0.05 11.13 -10.09
CA GLY A 289 -0.74 10.19 -10.89
C GLY A 289 -1.98 9.62 -10.20
N TYR A 290 -2.31 10.04 -8.98
CA TYR A 290 -3.53 9.62 -8.29
C TYR A 290 -4.70 10.51 -8.66
N ARG A 291 -5.90 9.96 -8.70
CA ARG A 291 -7.12 10.72 -8.90
C ARG A 291 -7.53 11.39 -7.59
N PRO A 292 -7.62 12.73 -7.55
CA PRO A 292 -8.01 13.43 -6.33
C PRO A 292 -9.49 13.18 -6.01
N VAL A 293 -9.82 13.12 -4.70
CA VAL A 293 -11.23 13.06 -4.23
C VAL A 293 -11.94 14.40 -4.35
N ASN A 294 -11.22 15.49 -4.58
CA ASN A 294 -11.78 16.79 -4.90
C ASN A 294 -12.24 16.82 -6.37
N GLN A 295 -13.56 16.74 -6.60
CA GLN A 295 -14.14 16.65 -7.94
C GLN A 295 -13.76 17.83 -8.83
N ALA A 296 -13.65 19.04 -8.28
CA ALA A 296 -13.27 20.20 -9.07
C ALA A 296 -11.83 20.07 -9.61
N LEU A 297 -10.93 19.56 -8.79
CA LEU A 297 -9.55 19.28 -9.20
C LEU A 297 -9.49 18.09 -10.18
N LEU A 298 -10.27 17.04 -9.94
CA LEU A 298 -10.36 15.89 -10.85
C LEU A 298 -10.83 16.30 -12.26
N ASP A 299 -11.79 17.22 -12.34
CA ASP A 299 -12.31 17.73 -13.63
C ASP A 299 -11.27 18.57 -14.40
N GLU A 300 -10.32 19.18 -13.70
CA GLU A 300 -9.20 19.92 -14.31
C GLU A 300 -8.09 18.99 -14.81
N GLN A 301 -7.96 17.80 -14.24
CA GLN A 301 -6.99 16.79 -14.62
C GLN A 301 -7.50 16.01 -15.83
N LYS A 302 -6.58 15.51 -16.65
CA LYS A 302 -6.91 14.80 -17.89
C LYS A 302 -6.74 13.29 -17.75
N PHE A 303 -7.20 12.74 -16.64
CA PHE A 303 -7.22 11.28 -16.50
C PHE A 303 -8.15 10.65 -17.57
N PRO A 304 -7.74 9.54 -18.20
CA PRO A 304 -8.60 8.80 -19.09
C PRO A 304 -9.91 8.38 -18.38
N VAL A 305 -11.04 8.58 -19.04
CA VAL A 305 -12.35 8.19 -18.49
C VAL A 305 -12.75 6.86 -19.09
N PRO A 306 -12.88 5.78 -18.31
CA PRO A 306 -13.43 4.51 -18.78
C PRO A 306 -14.84 4.70 -19.35
N GLN A 307 -15.24 3.88 -20.32
CA GLN A 307 -16.60 3.92 -20.86
C GLN A 307 -17.63 3.49 -19.81
N ASP A 308 -17.22 2.56 -18.95
CA ASP A 308 -17.97 2.01 -17.86
C ASP A 308 -17.07 1.96 -16.61
N LEU A 309 -17.38 2.80 -15.64
CA LEU A 309 -16.66 2.91 -14.37
C LEU A 309 -17.62 2.55 -13.25
N PHE A 310 -17.44 1.38 -12.68
CA PHE A 310 -18.23 0.89 -11.57
C PHE A 310 -17.46 0.98 -10.24
N ASP A 311 -18.14 0.78 -9.14
CA ASP A 311 -17.55 0.82 -7.81
C ASP A 311 -17.90 -0.42 -6.96
N ILE A 312 -17.21 -0.57 -5.84
CA ILE A 312 -17.34 -1.74 -4.96
C ILE A 312 -18.74 -1.85 -4.31
N ALA A 313 -19.49 -0.75 -4.22
CA ALA A 313 -20.82 -0.74 -3.64
C ALA A 313 -21.81 -1.57 -4.48
N GLU A 314 -21.57 -1.74 -5.79
CA GLU A 314 -22.40 -2.58 -6.66
C GLU A 314 -22.35 -4.06 -6.25
N PHE A 315 -21.27 -4.49 -5.59
CA PHE A 315 -21.10 -5.85 -5.07
C PHE A 315 -21.50 -5.98 -3.60
N GLY A 316 -21.98 -4.89 -2.99
CA GLY A 316 -22.42 -4.82 -1.60
C GLY A 316 -21.39 -4.26 -0.62
N GLY A 317 -20.31 -3.64 -1.12
CA GLY A 317 -19.27 -3.04 -0.32
C GLY A 317 -18.20 -4.02 0.15
N TRP A 318 -17.14 -3.48 0.74
CA TRP A 318 -15.97 -4.28 1.13
C TRP A 318 -16.24 -5.34 2.20
N GLU A 319 -17.13 -5.10 3.15
CA GLU A 319 -17.51 -6.10 4.15
C GLU A 319 -17.98 -7.39 3.47
N LYS A 320 -19.01 -7.28 2.64
CA LYS A 320 -19.55 -8.44 1.91
C LYS A 320 -18.53 -9.04 0.94
N VAL A 321 -17.80 -8.21 0.20
CA VAL A 321 -16.81 -8.69 -0.79
C VAL A 321 -15.66 -9.41 -0.11
N THR A 322 -15.19 -8.94 1.06
CA THR A 322 -14.15 -9.62 1.84
C THR A 322 -14.61 -11.01 2.24
N ASP A 323 -15.81 -11.13 2.83
CA ASP A 323 -16.37 -12.40 3.28
C ASP A 323 -16.60 -13.36 2.11
N GLU A 324 -17.18 -12.87 1.03
CA GLU A 324 -17.60 -13.73 -0.07
C GLU A 324 -16.45 -14.18 -0.98
N PHE A 325 -15.44 -13.31 -1.19
CA PHE A 325 -14.39 -13.56 -2.17
C PHE A 325 -13.03 -13.85 -1.54
N PHE A 326 -12.68 -13.21 -0.42
CA PHE A 326 -11.31 -13.16 0.11
C PHE A 326 -11.16 -13.73 1.51
N ASP A 327 -12.24 -14.25 2.12
CA ASP A 327 -12.11 -15.01 3.35
C ASP A 327 -11.20 -16.22 3.14
N GLU A 328 -10.20 -16.42 4.01
CA GLU A 328 -9.14 -17.42 3.82
C GLU A 328 -9.67 -18.87 3.81
N GLU A 329 -10.79 -19.14 4.51
CA GLU A 329 -11.37 -20.49 4.62
C GLU A 329 -12.43 -20.77 3.54
N SER A 330 -13.30 -19.79 3.27
CA SER A 330 -14.54 -19.96 2.50
C SER A 330 -14.65 -19.05 1.27
N GLY A 331 -13.72 -18.12 1.08
CA GLY A 331 -13.75 -17.16 -0.01
C GLY A 331 -13.59 -17.80 -1.39
N LYS A 332 -14.33 -17.30 -2.38
CA LYS A 332 -14.32 -17.82 -3.76
C LYS A 332 -12.93 -17.74 -4.39
N VAL A 333 -12.19 -16.64 -4.14
CA VAL A 333 -10.84 -16.43 -4.67
C VAL A 333 -9.83 -17.27 -3.89
N ALA A 334 -9.95 -17.36 -2.56
CA ALA A 334 -9.11 -18.24 -1.76
C ALA A 334 -9.23 -19.72 -2.20
N ALA A 335 -10.44 -20.15 -2.57
CA ALA A 335 -10.64 -21.50 -3.11
C ALA A 335 -9.94 -21.69 -4.48
N ILE A 336 -9.98 -20.70 -5.35
CA ILE A 336 -9.26 -20.72 -6.64
C ILE A 336 -7.74 -20.78 -6.40
N GLU A 337 -7.19 -19.90 -5.57
CA GLU A 337 -5.75 -19.87 -5.25
C GLU A 337 -5.26 -21.21 -4.67
N LYS A 338 -6.05 -21.77 -3.77
CA LYS A 338 -5.77 -23.10 -3.21
C LYS A 338 -5.78 -24.22 -4.25
N GLU A 339 -6.71 -24.18 -5.21
CA GLU A 339 -6.75 -25.11 -6.34
C GLU A 339 -5.50 -24.98 -7.23
N LEU A 340 -5.02 -23.75 -7.42
CA LEU A 340 -3.82 -23.45 -8.20
C LEU A 340 -2.52 -23.71 -7.44
N GLY A 341 -2.59 -24.05 -6.15
CA GLY A 341 -1.43 -24.36 -5.31
C GLY A 341 -0.65 -23.13 -4.84
N VAL A 342 -1.28 -21.96 -4.85
CA VAL A 342 -0.71 -20.72 -4.33
C VAL A 342 -0.85 -20.72 -2.80
N PRO A 343 0.19 -20.30 -2.03
CA PRO A 343 0.07 -20.18 -0.58
C PRO A 343 -1.03 -19.18 -0.19
N THR A 344 -1.88 -19.60 0.75
CA THR A 344 -3.00 -18.80 1.28
C THR A 344 -2.74 -18.28 2.69
N GLU A 345 -1.52 -18.51 3.23
CA GLU A 345 -1.07 -18.05 4.55
C GLU A 345 0.14 -17.11 4.41
#